data_e6781e3525c1d316f8cd70d4378fb9e7
#
_entry.id   e6781e3525c1d316f8cd70d4378fb9e7
#
_cell.length_a   1.000
_cell.length_b   1.000
_cell.length_c   1.000
_cell.angle_alpha   90.00
_cell.angle_beta   90.00
_cell.angle_gamma   90.00
#
_symmetry.space_group_name_H-M   'P 1'
#
loop_
_entity.id
_entity.type
_entity.pdbx_description
1 polymer ?
#
loop_
_entity_poly.entity_id
_entity_poly.type
_entity_poly.pdbx_seq_one_letter_code
_entity_poly.pdbx_strand_id
1 'polypeptide(L)'
;MGELIVVPTPIGNLEDITLRAIRMLKEADLIYSEDTRVTKRLLNHLEIAGKQIVAFHAHNEHKQLERCVQTVKENTLTVLVSDAGTPAISDPGFLLVRACVEENLPVSCLPGPTAFVPALVGSGFPCDRFIYEGFLPHKKGRQTKWLSIKEEERTVVFYESP
;
A
#
# COMPACT_ATOMS: atom_id res chain seq x y z
N MET A 1 -2.79 -2.26 23.75
CA MET A 1 -2.80 -3.23 22.64
C MET A 1 -2.47 -2.46 21.38
N GLY A 2 -1.41 -2.85 20.68
CA GLY A 2 -0.96 -2.10 19.51
C GLY A 2 -1.93 -2.22 18.33
N GLU A 3 -1.93 -1.22 17.46
CA GLU A 3 -2.74 -1.15 16.24
C GLU A 3 -1.85 -0.95 15.02
N LEU A 4 -2.21 -1.60 13.90
CA LEU A 4 -1.63 -1.36 12.58
C LEU A 4 -2.60 -0.56 11.72
N ILE A 5 -2.19 0.61 11.25
CA ILE A 5 -2.95 1.39 10.27
C ILE A 5 -2.21 1.43 8.94
N VAL A 6 -2.88 0.92 7.90
CA VAL A 6 -2.42 1.03 6.51
C VAL A 6 -2.87 2.38 5.96
N VAL A 7 -1.91 3.21 5.56
CA VAL A 7 -2.16 4.60 5.13
C VAL A 7 -1.79 4.76 3.66
N PRO A 8 -2.77 4.97 2.78
CA PRO A 8 -2.51 5.34 1.39
C PRO A 8 -1.82 6.70 1.28
N THR A 9 -0.84 6.79 0.39
CA THR A 9 -0.05 7.99 0.11
C THR A 9 -0.32 8.52 -1.30
N PRO A 10 -0.05 9.80 -1.58
CA PRO A 10 -0.31 10.42 -2.89
C PRO A 10 0.35 9.69 -4.05
N ILE A 11 -0.32 9.66 -5.20
CA ILE A 11 0.11 8.96 -6.43
C ILE A 11 0.58 9.91 -7.54
N GLY A 12 0.98 11.13 -7.19
CA GLY A 12 1.45 12.15 -8.15
C GLY A 12 1.09 13.57 -7.75
N ASN A 13 -0.02 13.77 -7.05
CA ASN A 13 -0.41 15.06 -6.49
C ASN A 13 -0.47 14.97 -4.96
N LEU A 14 0.32 15.78 -4.26
CA LEU A 14 0.38 15.78 -2.78
C LEU A 14 -0.94 16.19 -2.12
N GLU A 15 -1.81 16.91 -2.82
CA GLU A 15 -3.14 17.30 -2.33
C GLU A 15 -4.11 16.11 -2.19
N ASP A 16 -3.82 14.98 -2.82
CA ASP A 16 -4.65 13.77 -2.72
C ASP A 16 -4.51 13.05 -1.37
N ILE A 17 -3.67 13.51 -0.48
CA ILE A 17 -3.58 12.95 0.87
C ILE A 17 -4.79 13.33 1.71
N THR A 18 -5.36 12.36 2.43
CA THR A 18 -6.52 12.64 3.28
C THR A 18 -6.10 13.28 4.62
N LEU A 19 -6.96 14.12 5.19
CA LEU A 19 -6.75 14.70 6.53
C LEU A 19 -6.57 13.62 7.60
N ARG A 20 -7.26 12.48 7.46
CA ARG A 20 -7.11 11.34 8.37
C ARG A 20 -5.73 10.69 8.23
N ALA A 21 -5.23 10.53 7.00
CA ALA A 21 -3.88 10.03 6.76
C ALA A 21 -2.81 10.92 7.42
N ILE A 22 -2.93 12.25 7.25
CA ILE A 22 -2.02 13.21 7.89
C ILE A 22 -2.03 13.06 9.41
N ARG A 23 -3.23 12.94 10.01
CA ARG A 23 -3.36 12.74 11.45
C ARG A 23 -2.69 11.45 11.93
N MET A 24 -2.94 10.32 11.25
CA MET A 24 -2.32 9.03 11.62
C MET A 24 -0.79 9.07 11.50
N LEU A 25 -0.26 9.71 10.46
CA LEU A 25 1.19 9.93 10.32
C LEU A 25 1.76 10.78 11.45
N LYS A 26 1.02 11.79 11.93
CA LYS A 26 1.41 12.63 13.09
C LYS A 26 1.37 11.86 14.41
N GLU A 27 0.39 10.98 14.61
CA GLU A 27 0.19 10.22 15.83
C GLU A 27 1.06 8.95 15.91
N ALA A 28 1.55 8.44 14.77
CA ALA A 28 2.32 7.20 14.70
C ALA A 28 3.55 7.19 15.62
N ASP A 29 3.73 6.12 16.38
CA ASP A 29 4.96 5.81 17.10
C ASP A 29 6.06 5.34 16.15
N LEU A 30 5.66 4.53 15.15
CA LEU A 30 6.55 3.99 14.13
C LEU A 30 5.85 3.94 12.77
N ILE A 31 6.61 4.23 11.71
CA ILE A 31 6.15 4.14 10.32
C ILE A 31 6.99 3.09 9.57
N TYR A 32 6.36 2.01 9.13
CA TYR A 32 6.92 1.11 8.13
C TYR A 32 6.76 1.72 6.75
N SER A 33 7.84 1.73 5.97
CA SER A 33 7.92 2.42 4.68
C SER A 33 8.67 1.57 3.66
N GLU A 34 8.20 1.52 2.44
CA GLU A 34 8.88 0.84 1.34
C GLU A 34 10.24 1.50 1.05
N ASP A 35 10.26 2.79 0.72
CA ASP A 35 11.46 3.62 0.65
C ASP A 35 11.38 4.76 1.67
N THR A 36 12.23 4.69 2.69
CA THR A 36 12.28 5.69 3.77
C THR A 36 12.59 7.09 3.27
N ARG A 37 13.24 7.24 2.11
CA ARG A 37 13.56 8.54 1.50
C ARG A 37 12.31 9.20 0.93
N VAL A 38 11.42 8.40 0.29
CA VAL A 38 10.14 8.87 -0.25
C VAL A 38 9.24 9.32 0.90
N THR A 39 9.10 8.47 1.93
CA THR A 39 8.31 8.81 3.11
C THR A 39 8.83 10.05 3.83
N LYS A 40 10.15 10.20 4.00
CA LYS A 40 10.73 11.41 4.61
C LYS A 40 10.39 12.68 3.82
N ARG A 41 10.40 12.62 2.46
CA ARG A 41 10.00 13.77 1.64
C ARG A 41 8.52 14.13 1.86
N LEU A 42 7.64 13.13 1.92
CA LEU A 42 6.22 13.35 2.22
C LEU A 42 6.03 13.97 3.61
N LEU A 43 6.66 13.40 4.65
CA LEU A 43 6.54 13.93 6.00
C LEU A 43 7.08 15.36 6.12
N ASN A 44 8.19 15.68 5.45
CA ASN A 44 8.72 17.04 5.41
C ASN A 44 7.75 18.02 4.75
N HIS A 45 7.11 17.62 3.63
CA HIS A 45 6.08 18.44 2.97
C HIS A 45 4.87 18.69 3.89
N LEU A 46 4.52 17.71 4.72
CA LEU A 46 3.41 17.80 5.69
C LEU A 46 3.81 18.45 7.02
N GLU A 47 5.05 18.94 7.13
CA GLU A 47 5.62 19.52 8.37
C GLU A 47 5.53 18.55 9.58
N ILE A 48 5.73 17.24 9.31
CA ILE A 48 5.76 16.19 10.33
C ILE A 48 7.20 15.80 10.61
N ALA A 49 7.69 16.11 11.81
CA ALA A 49 9.06 15.82 12.23
C ALA A 49 9.13 14.76 13.34
N GLY A 50 10.33 14.23 13.60
CA GLY A 50 10.62 13.37 14.74
C GLY A 50 10.04 11.95 14.66
N LYS A 51 9.61 11.48 13.48
CA LYS A 51 9.05 10.14 13.31
C LYS A 51 10.11 9.07 13.13
N GLN A 52 9.92 7.94 13.79
CA GLN A 52 10.71 6.74 13.56
C GLN A 52 10.21 6.06 12.27
N ILE A 53 11.09 5.96 11.26
CA ILE A 53 10.76 5.35 9.97
C ILE A 53 11.67 4.13 9.78
N VAL A 54 11.07 2.98 9.51
CA VAL A 54 11.76 1.70 9.32
C VAL A 54 11.45 1.15 7.93
N ALA A 55 12.49 0.72 7.22
CA ALA A 55 12.34 0.15 5.88
C ALA A 55 11.60 -1.21 5.94
N PHE A 56 10.54 -1.32 5.14
CA PHE A 56 9.73 -2.51 4.99
C PHE A 56 9.38 -2.69 3.50
N HIS A 57 10.09 -3.57 2.82
CA HIS A 57 9.99 -3.78 1.38
C HIS A 57 9.93 -5.28 1.05
N ALA A 58 9.50 -5.64 -0.14
CA ALA A 58 9.26 -7.04 -0.56
C ALA A 58 10.45 -7.98 -0.28
N HIS A 59 11.69 -7.50 -0.36
CA HIS A 59 12.88 -8.35 -0.09
C HIS A 59 13.10 -8.68 1.38
N ASN A 60 12.59 -7.86 2.32
CA ASN A 60 12.76 -8.08 3.76
C ASN A 60 11.47 -8.49 4.48
N GLU A 61 10.31 -8.36 3.85
CA GLU A 61 8.99 -8.66 4.44
C GLU A 61 8.97 -10.04 5.10
N HIS A 62 9.32 -11.09 4.35
CA HIS A 62 9.34 -12.47 4.89
C HIS A 62 10.32 -12.67 6.06
N LYS A 63 11.52 -12.05 5.98
CA LYS A 63 12.58 -12.26 6.97
C LYS A 63 12.34 -11.52 8.28
N GLN A 64 11.56 -10.44 8.23
CA GLN A 64 11.33 -9.56 9.38
C GLN A 64 9.91 -9.65 9.92
N LEU A 65 9.04 -10.49 9.34
CA LEU A 65 7.62 -10.52 9.62
C LEU A 65 7.32 -10.65 11.13
N GLU A 66 7.89 -11.67 11.80
CA GLU A 66 7.69 -11.89 13.23
C GLU A 66 8.12 -10.68 14.07
N ARG A 67 9.27 -10.09 13.74
CA ARG A 67 9.76 -8.89 14.40
C ARG A 67 8.83 -7.70 14.17
N CYS A 68 8.31 -7.55 12.95
CA CYS A 68 7.38 -6.47 12.63
C CYS A 68 6.07 -6.61 13.39
N VAL A 69 5.51 -7.81 13.50
CA VAL A 69 4.31 -8.09 14.31
C VAL A 69 4.58 -7.79 15.78
N GLN A 70 5.74 -8.21 16.31
CA GLN A 70 6.11 -7.90 17.69
C GLN A 70 6.22 -6.38 17.92
N THR A 71 6.81 -5.66 16.96
CA THR A 71 6.88 -4.19 17.02
C THR A 71 5.49 -3.55 17.02
N VAL A 72 4.53 -4.07 16.23
CA VAL A 72 3.14 -3.59 16.27
C VAL A 72 2.51 -3.81 17.65
N LYS A 73 2.78 -4.95 18.30
CA LYS A 73 2.28 -5.23 19.67
C LYS A 73 2.83 -4.27 20.73
N GLU A 74 4.09 -3.85 20.57
CA GLU A 74 4.82 -3.01 21.53
C GLU A 74 4.49 -1.51 21.40
N ASN A 75 4.11 -1.05 20.20
CA ASN A 75 3.70 0.34 19.97
C ASN A 75 2.19 0.52 20.18
N THR A 76 1.76 1.74 20.47
CA THR A 76 0.34 2.07 20.49
C THR A 76 -0.20 2.15 19.07
N LEU A 77 0.52 2.83 18.17
CA LEU A 77 0.14 3.05 16.78
C LEU A 77 1.32 2.82 15.83
N THR A 78 1.22 1.79 15.01
CA THR A 78 2.14 1.55 13.90
C THR A 78 1.44 1.87 12.59
N VAL A 79 2.08 2.64 11.73
CA VAL A 79 1.59 2.98 10.39
C VAL A 79 2.40 2.23 9.33
N LEU A 80 1.72 1.72 8.30
CA LEU A 80 2.33 1.16 7.10
C LEU A 80 2.02 2.06 5.91
N VAL A 81 3.05 2.48 5.17
CA VAL A 81 2.94 3.24 3.91
C VAL A 81 3.74 2.56 2.80
N SER A 82 3.31 2.73 1.55
CA SER A 82 4.10 2.48 0.34
C SER A 82 4.61 3.79 -0.25
N ASP A 83 5.40 3.71 -1.30
CA ASP A 83 5.95 4.90 -1.97
C ASP A 83 4.86 5.76 -2.60
N ALA A 84 3.80 5.12 -3.12
CA ALA A 84 2.66 5.79 -3.71
C ALA A 84 1.43 4.86 -3.70
N GLY A 85 0.26 5.37 -3.36
CA GLY A 85 -0.99 4.62 -3.35
C GLY A 85 -1.24 3.84 -2.06
N THR A 86 -2.02 2.77 -2.18
CA THR A 86 -2.46 1.94 -1.06
C THR A 86 -1.50 0.77 -0.86
N PRO A 87 -0.83 0.66 0.31
CA PRO A 87 0.03 -0.48 0.62
C PRO A 87 -0.67 -1.83 0.44
N ALA A 88 0.08 -2.86 0.13
CA ALA A 88 -0.37 -4.22 -0.21
C ALA A 88 -1.10 -4.36 -1.58
N ILE A 89 -1.40 -3.28 -2.27
CA ILE A 89 -1.96 -3.32 -3.63
C ILE A 89 -0.81 -3.22 -4.64
N SER A 90 -0.27 -4.35 -5.05
CA SER A 90 0.96 -4.49 -5.85
C SER A 90 2.24 -3.97 -5.18
N ASP A 91 2.17 -3.73 -3.88
CA ASP A 91 3.23 -3.23 -3.01
C ASP A 91 3.42 -4.18 -1.81
N PRO A 92 4.52 -4.08 -1.04
CA PRO A 92 4.67 -4.83 0.19
C PRO A 92 3.61 -4.46 1.24
N GLY A 93 3.31 -5.39 2.16
CA GLY A 93 2.38 -5.14 3.27
C GLY A 93 1.35 -6.24 3.48
N PHE A 94 1.04 -7.03 2.47
CA PHE A 94 0.04 -8.11 2.59
C PHE A 94 0.37 -9.08 3.72
N LEU A 95 1.62 -9.54 3.81
CA LEU A 95 2.02 -10.51 4.84
C LEU A 95 1.95 -9.91 6.25
N LEU A 96 2.33 -8.65 6.42
CA LEU A 96 2.24 -7.98 7.72
C LEU A 96 0.77 -7.81 8.15
N VAL A 97 -0.08 -7.33 7.25
CA VAL A 97 -1.52 -7.21 7.52
C VAL A 97 -2.12 -8.56 7.90
N ARG A 98 -1.84 -9.60 7.11
CA ARG A 98 -2.31 -10.96 7.37
C ARG A 98 -1.85 -11.47 8.73
N ALA A 99 -0.56 -11.36 9.05
CA ALA A 99 -0.01 -11.82 10.31
C ALA A 99 -0.60 -11.06 11.52
N CYS A 100 -0.81 -9.75 11.41
CA CYS A 100 -1.47 -8.97 12.46
C CYS A 100 -2.93 -9.44 12.68
N VAL A 101 -3.68 -9.73 11.60
CA VAL A 101 -5.05 -10.26 11.69
C VAL A 101 -5.05 -11.65 12.33
N GLU A 102 -4.15 -12.54 11.93
CA GLU A 102 -4.00 -13.90 12.51
C GLU A 102 -3.68 -13.85 14.02
N GLU A 103 -2.96 -12.82 14.46
CA GLU A 103 -2.62 -12.56 15.88
C GLU A 103 -3.70 -11.73 16.63
N ASN A 104 -4.86 -11.50 16.02
CA ASN A 104 -5.97 -10.69 16.57
C ASN A 104 -5.57 -9.26 16.94
N LEU A 105 -4.57 -8.68 16.28
CA LEU A 105 -4.23 -7.27 16.44
C LEU A 105 -5.22 -6.40 15.65
N PRO A 106 -5.64 -5.24 16.16
CA PRO A 106 -6.43 -4.30 15.40
C PRO A 106 -5.69 -3.85 14.14
N VAL A 107 -6.34 -3.99 12.98
CA VAL A 107 -5.83 -3.53 11.70
C VAL A 107 -6.89 -2.69 11.00
N SER A 108 -6.51 -1.50 10.58
CA SER A 108 -7.37 -0.60 9.79
C SER A 108 -6.65 -0.19 8.51
N CYS A 109 -7.36 -0.19 7.39
CA CYS A 109 -6.89 0.43 6.15
C CYS A 109 -7.70 1.69 5.90
N LEU A 110 -7.02 2.83 5.74
CA LEU A 110 -7.71 4.08 5.46
C LEU A 110 -8.16 4.14 3.99
N PRO A 111 -9.32 4.74 3.68
CA PRO A 111 -9.61 5.13 2.31
C PRO A 111 -8.62 6.21 1.85
N GLY A 112 -8.19 6.12 0.60
CA GLY A 112 -7.21 7.08 0.07
C GLY A 112 -6.78 6.78 -1.36
N PRO A 113 -5.71 7.41 -1.83
CA PRO A 113 -5.24 7.29 -3.20
C PRO A 113 -4.94 5.84 -3.60
N THR A 114 -5.42 5.47 -4.78
CA THR A 114 -5.05 4.24 -5.48
C THR A 114 -5.24 4.44 -6.98
N ALA A 115 -4.25 4.10 -7.81
CA ALA A 115 -4.24 4.53 -9.20
C ALA A 115 -5.29 3.83 -10.07
N PHE A 116 -5.58 2.56 -9.82
CA PHE A 116 -6.48 1.80 -10.70
C PHE A 116 -7.94 2.26 -10.61
N VAL A 117 -8.41 2.78 -9.46
CA VAL A 117 -9.80 3.22 -9.30
C VAL A 117 -10.11 4.45 -10.16
N PRO A 118 -9.38 5.58 -10.07
CA PRO A 118 -9.63 6.72 -10.94
C PRO A 118 -9.37 6.40 -12.42
N ALA A 119 -8.41 5.53 -12.74
CA ALA A 119 -8.18 5.08 -14.11
C ALA A 119 -9.40 4.32 -14.66
N LEU A 120 -9.95 3.38 -13.89
CA LEU A 120 -11.14 2.61 -14.25
C LEU A 120 -12.34 3.52 -14.47
N VAL A 121 -12.62 4.42 -13.51
CA VAL A 121 -13.76 5.36 -13.61
C VAL A 121 -13.57 6.31 -14.79
N GLY A 122 -12.37 6.85 -14.99
CA GLY A 122 -12.06 7.77 -16.07
C GLY A 122 -12.00 7.14 -17.47
N SER A 123 -11.92 5.81 -17.56
CA SER A 123 -11.87 5.09 -18.85
C SER A 123 -13.20 5.06 -19.59
N GLY A 124 -14.32 5.19 -18.88
CA GLY A 124 -15.66 4.98 -19.43
C GLY A 124 -16.04 3.52 -19.70
N PHE A 125 -15.17 2.55 -19.36
CA PHE A 125 -15.52 1.14 -19.41
C PHE A 125 -16.46 0.74 -18.26
N PRO A 126 -17.23 -0.37 -18.40
CA PRO A 126 -18.04 -0.89 -17.29
C PRO A 126 -17.20 -1.12 -16.05
N CYS A 127 -17.64 -0.59 -14.90
CA CYS A 127 -16.92 -0.66 -13.64
C CYS A 127 -17.68 -1.38 -12.50
N ASP A 128 -18.86 -1.93 -12.80
CA ASP A 128 -19.66 -2.75 -11.88
C ASP A 128 -19.01 -4.10 -11.56
N ARG A 129 -18.29 -4.67 -12.55
CA ARG A 129 -17.52 -5.91 -12.42
C ARG A 129 -16.23 -5.77 -13.18
N PHE A 130 -15.11 -5.90 -12.48
CA PHE A 130 -13.79 -5.81 -13.09
C PHE A 130 -12.81 -6.77 -12.42
N ILE A 131 -11.68 -7.01 -13.09
CA ILE A 131 -10.56 -7.76 -12.56
C ILE A 131 -9.36 -6.82 -12.44
N TYR A 132 -8.73 -6.81 -11.28
CA TYR A 132 -7.43 -6.18 -11.08
C TYR A 132 -6.33 -7.25 -11.12
N GLU A 133 -5.40 -7.09 -12.05
CA GLU A 133 -4.35 -8.07 -12.34
C GLU A 133 -2.97 -7.69 -11.79
N GLY A 134 -2.84 -6.52 -11.17
CA GLY A 134 -1.54 -6.01 -10.73
C GLY A 134 -0.58 -5.76 -11.88
N PHE A 135 0.72 -5.95 -11.67
CA PHE A 135 1.72 -5.85 -12.73
C PHE A 135 1.79 -7.11 -13.58
N LEU A 136 1.77 -6.92 -14.90
CA LEU A 136 1.95 -8.04 -15.83
C LEU A 136 3.41 -8.54 -15.82
N PRO A 137 3.64 -9.84 -16.07
CA PRO A 137 5.00 -10.37 -16.19
C PRO A 137 5.81 -9.65 -17.28
N HIS A 138 7.06 -9.29 -16.99
CA HIS A 138 7.91 -8.59 -17.96
C HIS A 138 8.30 -9.46 -19.17
N LYS A 139 8.58 -10.76 -18.95
CA LYS A 139 9.08 -11.68 -20.00
C LYS A 139 8.37 -13.03 -19.93
N LYS A 140 8.84 -13.93 -19.07
CA LYS A 140 8.29 -15.29 -18.94
C LYS A 140 6.84 -15.24 -18.46
N GLY A 141 5.93 -15.87 -19.19
CA GLY A 141 4.50 -15.90 -18.85
C GLY A 141 3.69 -14.71 -19.37
N ARG A 142 4.32 -13.64 -19.89
CA ARG A 142 3.60 -12.45 -20.38
C ARG A 142 2.62 -12.78 -21.51
N GLN A 143 3.06 -13.55 -22.50
CA GLN A 143 2.19 -13.97 -23.62
C GLN A 143 1.00 -14.80 -23.14
N THR A 144 1.25 -15.78 -22.26
CA THR A 144 0.18 -16.60 -21.67
C THR A 144 -0.82 -15.74 -20.90
N LYS A 145 -0.32 -14.74 -20.14
CA LYS A 145 -1.18 -13.80 -19.42
C LYS A 145 -2.03 -12.95 -20.37
N TRP A 146 -1.44 -12.43 -21.46
CA TRP A 146 -2.20 -11.71 -22.48
C TRP A 146 -3.30 -12.55 -23.12
N LEU A 147 -3.02 -13.82 -23.39
CA LEU A 147 -4.03 -14.73 -23.93
C LEU A 147 -5.17 -14.95 -22.94
N SER A 148 -4.89 -15.10 -21.64
CA SER A 148 -5.93 -15.22 -20.62
C SER A 148 -6.76 -13.94 -20.45
N ILE A 149 -6.14 -12.77 -20.56
CA ILE A 149 -6.85 -11.47 -20.51
C ILE A 149 -7.76 -11.32 -21.74
N LYS A 150 -7.34 -11.79 -22.91
CA LYS A 150 -8.15 -11.72 -24.14
C LYS A 150 -9.45 -12.51 -24.03
N GLU A 151 -9.47 -13.59 -23.27
CA GLU A 151 -10.66 -14.44 -23.05
C GLU A 151 -11.58 -13.89 -21.94
N GLU A 152 -11.14 -12.83 -21.23
CA GLU A 152 -11.91 -12.23 -20.14
C GLU A 152 -12.93 -11.22 -20.69
N GLU A 153 -14.20 -11.41 -20.33
CA GLU A 153 -15.30 -10.56 -20.78
C GLU A 153 -15.49 -9.30 -19.93
N ARG A 154 -14.98 -9.33 -18.69
CA ARG A 154 -15.07 -8.21 -17.77
C ARG A 154 -13.98 -7.18 -18.06
N THR A 155 -14.17 -5.95 -17.62
CA THR A 155 -13.11 -4.95 -17.65
C THR A 155 -11.90 -5.44 -16.85
N VAL A 156 -10.72 -5.41 -17.47
CA VAL A 156 -9.46 -5.80 -16.82
C VAL A 156 -8.60 -4.56 -16.60
N VAL A 157 -8.15 -4.38 -15.38
CA VAL A 157 -7.24 -3.29 -14.99
C VAL A 157 -5.92 -3.90 -14.53
N PHE A 158 -4.82 -3.40 -15.05
CA PHE A 158 -3.49 -3.85 -14.67
C PHE A 158 -2.52 -2.68 -14.59
N TYR A 159 -1.42 -2.87 -13.88
CA TYR A 159 -0.31 -1.93 -13.84
C TYR A 159 0.76 -2.30 -14.86
N GLU A 160 1.34 -1.29 -15.44
CA GLU A 160 2.49 -1.41 -16.34
C GLU A 160 3.55 -0.40 -15.92
N SER A 161 4.82 -0.81 -15.96
CA SER A 161 5.94 0.09 -15.72
C SER A 161 6.21 0.94 -16.97
N PRO A 162 6.53 2.24 -16.82
CA PRO A 162 6.92 3.11 -17.93
C PRO A 162 8.15 2.60 -18.67
#